data_2b5aaff5fd332da2cb39aedb10d5a5ed
#
_entry.id   2b5aaff5fd332da2cb39aedb10d5a5ed
#
_cell.length_a   1.000
_cell.length_b   1.000
_cell.length_c   1.000
_cell.angle_alpha   90.00
_cell.angle_beta   90.00
_cell.angle_gamma   90.00
#
_symmetry.space_group_name_H-M   'P 1'
#
loop_
_entity.id
_entity.type
_entity.pdbx_description
1 polymer ?
#
loop_
_entity_poly.entity_id
_entity_poly.type
_entity_poly.pdbx_seq_one_letter_code
_entity_poly.pdbx_strand_id
1 'polypeptide(L)'
;MVLGICGTASMAFHASGLTMRWLANLCAWSPTIVFLLMFKKLKPGISLKEFYLKAFHEKVRVNLLIFATLAVVGGTLLSVLILSVAEKKCFSSFFRAGMYSLPMTFILSVLSGPTGEESGWRGYLRNELDERYGFINGSIVLGVVWAFWHTVLWFVDSDFTGSSLIPYIISNVVVMTSLAIIMNVTLKRSDNLFNAIWIHFVFNFLYCFLAADIWFYVILSVVYASIALCYLLIYYKKGNREIKESRINISCTH
;
A
#
# COMPACT_ATOMS: atom_id res chain seq x y z
N MET A 1 -3.14 19.47 0.32
CA MET A 1 -2.68 20.86 0.08
C MET A 1 -1.49 20.90 -0.90
N VAL A 2 -0.37 20.22 -0.64
CA VAL A 2 0.82 20.22 -1.55
C VAL A 2 0.48 19.68 -2.95
N LEU A 3 -0.22 18.54 -3.08
CA LEU A 3 -0.66 17.99 -4.38
C LEU A 3 -1.60 18.94 -5.14
N GLY A 4 -2.52 19.62 -4.43
CA GLY A 4 -3.40 20.61 -5.05
C GLY A 4 -2.61 21.81 -5.60
N ILE A 5 -1.63 22.29 -4.82
CA ILE A 5 -0.75 23.41 -5.27
C ILE A 5 0.12 22.97 -6.45
N CYS A 6 0.69 21.76 -6.41
CA CYS A 6 1.50 21.25 -7.51
C CYS A 6 0.66 21.00 -8.78
N GLY A 7 -0.57 20.48 -8.64
CA GLY A 7 -1.49 20.24 -9.76
C GLY A 7 -1.96 21.55 -10.41
N THR A 8 -2.36 22.54 -9.60
CA THR A 8 -2.78 23.85 -10.12
C THR A 8 -1.60 24.67 -10.72
N ALA A 9 -0.43 24.62 -10.08
CA ALA A 9 0.77 25.27 -10.63
C ALA A 9 1.17 24.64 -11.97
N SER A 10 1.06 23.33 -12.11
CA SER A 10 1.39 22.61 -13.33
C SER A 10 0.42 22.93 -14.48
N MET A 11 -0.87 23.02 -14.22
CA MET A 11 -1.85 23.49 -15.21
C MET A 11 -1.58 24.96 -15.61
N ALA A 12 -1.22 25.81 -14.65
CA ALA A 12 -0.93 27.21 -14.89
C ALA A 12 0.36 27.44 -15.69
N PHE A 13 1.35 26.57 -15.56
CA PHE A 13 2.67 26.73 -16.20
C PHE A 13 2.91 25.83 -17.42
N HIS A 14 1.89 25.12 -17.94
CA HIS A 14 2.03 24.15 -19.05
C HIS A 14 3.25 23.22 -18.87
N ALA A 15 3.45 22.69 -17.67
CA ALA A 15 4.60 21.90 -17.33
C ALA A 15 4.66 20.61 -18.20
N SER A 16 5.85 20.24 -18.66
CA SER A 16 6.04 19.02 -19.42
C SER A 16 5.59 17.80 -18.60
N GLY A 17 5.19 16.71 -19.25
CA GLY A 17 4.77 15.47 -18.58
C GLY A 17 5.85 14.94 -17.61
N LEU A 18 7.13 15.17 -17.91
CA LEU A 18 8.25 14.81 -17.04
C LEU A 18 8.27 15.66 -15.75
N THR A 19 8.09 17.00 -15.89
CA THR A 19 8.01 17.92 -14.75
C THR A 19 6.85 17.55 -13.83
N MET A 20 5.69 17.23 -14.40
CA MET A 20 4.51 16.76 -13.66
C MET A 20 4.84 15.54 -12.82
N ARG A 21 5.55 14.59 -13.40
CA ARG A 21 5.92 13.35 -12.72
C ARG A 21 6.90 13.57 -11.58
N TRP A 22 7.86 14.49 -11.74
CA TRP A 22 8.74 14.86 -10.62
C TRP A 22 7.99 15.55 -9.49
N LEU A 23 7.03 16.42 -9.82
CA LEU A 23 6.15 17.05 -8.81
C LEU A 23 5.28 16.01 -8.10
N ALA A 24 4.70 15.06 -8.83
CA ALA A 24 3.93 13.95 -8.25
C ALA A 24 4.81 13.09 -7.30
N ASN A 25 6.07 12.82 -7.69
CA ASN A 25 7.02 12.11 -6.82
C ASN A 25 7.34 12.90 -5.54
N LEU A 26 7.54 14.22 -5.61
CA LEU A 26 7.72 15.06 -4.40
C LEU A 26 6.50 14.96 -3.48
N CYS A 27 5.31 14.91 -4.06
CA CYS A 27 4.08 14.73 -3.28
C CYS A 27 4.03 13.34 -2.64
N ALA A 28 4.44 12.28 -3.36
CA ALA A 28 4.54 10.94 -2.81
C ALA A 28 5.52 10.84 -1.62
N TRP A 29 6.53 11.71 -1.57
CA TRP A 29 7.47 11.78 -0.45
C TRP A 29 6.95 12.58 0.75
N SER A 30 5.81 13.25 0.64
CA SER A 30 5.30 14.11 1.72
C SER A 30 5.11 13.40 3.07
N PRO A 31 4.67 12.13 3.18
CA PRO A 31 4.55 11.46 4.46
C PRO A 31 5.88 11.28 5.17
N THR A 32 6.92 10.89 4.43
CA THR A 32 8.28 10.75 4.98
C THR A 32 8.90 12.11 5.29
N ILE A 33 8.74 13.11 4.41
CA ILE A 33 9.24 14.46 4.65
C ILE A 33 8.62 15.06 5.92
N VAL A 34 7.31 14.98 6.08
CA VAL A 34 6.63 15.47 7.29
C VAL A 34 7.09 14.71 8.54
N PHE A 35 7.21 13.39 8.45
CA PHE A 35 7.76 12.59 9.53
C PHE A 35 9.18 13.03 9.92
N LEU A 36 10.07 13.23 8.96
CA LEU A 36 11.46 13.67 9.22
C LEU A 36 11.53 15.06 9.82
N LEU A 37 10.74 16.02 9.30
CA LEU A 37 10.68 17.39 9.84
C LEU A 37 10.16 17.42 11.28
N MET A 38 9.21 16.55 11.60
CA MET A 38 8.61 16.47 12.93
C MET A 38 9.28 15.42 13.83
N PHE A 39 10.31 14.74 13.37
CA PHE A 39 10.87 13.56 14.02
C PHE A 39 11.17 13.77 15.51
N LYS A 40 11.87 14.85 15.86
CA LYS A 40 12.22 15.16 17.26
C LYS A 40 11.00 15.33 18.17
N LYS A 41 9.87 15.81 17.63
CA LYS A 41 8.61 16.00 18.34
C LYS A 41 7.85 14.67 18.44
N LEU A 42 7.85 13.87 17.39
CA LEU A 42 7.09 12.62 17.27
C LEU A 42 7.77 11.46 17.99
N LYS A 43 9.10 11.43 18.01
CA LYS A 43 9.93 10.38 18.64
C LYS A 43 11.01 11.03 19.53
N PRO A 44 10.60 11.67 20.67
CA PRO A 44 11.56 12.22 21.61
C PRO A 44 12.41 11.11 22.23
N GLY A 45 13.70 11.38 22.44
CA GLY A 45 14.61 10.45 23.13
C GLY A 45 15.32 9.42 22.26
N ILE A 46 15.02 9.34 20.96
CA ILE A 46 15.79 8.49 20.02
C ILE A 46 16.32 9.31 18.85
N SER A 47 17.44 8.88 18.30
CA SER A 47 18.00 9.47 17.07
C SER A 47 17.33 8.89 15.82
N LEU A 48 17.38 9.65 14.72
CA LEU A 48 16.89 9.19 13.42
C LEU A 48 17.63 7.90 12.96
N LYS A 49 18.93 7.81 13.26
CA LYS A 49 19.74 6.63 12.98
C LYS A 49 19.21 5.39 13.74
N GLU A 50 18.93 5.54 15.02
CA GLU A 50 18.36 4.46 15.84
C GLU A 50 16.98 4.03 15.35
N PHE A 51 16.13 4.99 14.96
CA PHE A 51 14.83 4.69 14.36
C PHE A 51 14.98 3.80 13.12
N TYR A 52 15.81 4.18 12.15
CA TYR A 52 15.99 3.40 10.93
C TYR A 52 16.73 2.08 11.16
N LEU A 53 17.71 2.06 12.05
CA LEU A 53 18.35 0.80 12.45
C LEU A 53 17.31 -0.18 13.03
N LYS A 54 16.39 0.29 13.86
CA LYS A 54 15.31 -0.54 14.40
C LYS A 54 14.31 -0.95 13.31
N ALA A 55 13.90 -0.03 12.44
CA ALA A 55 12.92 -0.30 11.38
C ALA A 55 13.38 -1.36 10.36
N PHE A 56 14.70 -1.55 10.20
CA PHE A 56 15.30 -2.54 9.29
C PHE A 56 16.09 -3.66 10.02
N HIS A 57 16.01 -3.72 11.36
CA HIS A 57 16.83 -4.64 12.16
C HIS A 57 16.47 -6.11 11.96
N GLU A 58 15.17 -6.43 11.94
CA GLU A 58 14.73 -7.82 11.81
C GLU A 58 15.09 -8.40 10.44
N LYS A 59 15.45 -9.67 10.42
CA LYS A 59 15.68 -10.38 9.15
C LYS A 59 14.38 -10.47 8.35
N VAL A 60 14.44 -10.10 7.09
CA VAL A 60 13.35 -10.31 6.14
C VAL A 60 13.08 -11.80 6.03
N ARG A 61 11.86 -12.21 6.32
CA ARG A 61 11.42 -13.60 6.15
C ARG A 61 10.99 -13.81 4.71
N VAL A 62 11.88 -14.33 3.89
CA VAL A 62 11.70 -14.48 2.44
C VAL A 62 10.41 -15.22 2.08
N ASN A 63 10.03 -16.26 2.85
CA ASN A 63 8.78 -16.98 2.65
C ASN A 63 7.54 -16.09 2.84
N LEU A 64 7.53 -15.19 3.83
CA LEU A 64 6.43 -14.24 4.02
C LEU A 64 6.39 -13.21 2.89
N LEU A 65 7.55 -12.76 2.44
CA LEU A 65 7.66 -11.83 1.33
C LEU A 65 7.17 -12.45 0.02
N ILE A 66 7.55 -13.68 -0.28
CA ILE A 66 7.04 -14.45 -1.43
C ILE A 66 5.54 -14.61 -1.33
N PHE A 67 5.02 -15.00 -0.15
CA PHE A 67 3.58 -15.19 0.04
C PHE A 67 2.81 -13.88 -0.18
N ALA A 68 3.31 -12.76 0.34
CA ALA A 68 2.69 -11.44 0.12
C ALA A 68 2.77 -11.01 -1.35
N THR A 69 3.91 -11.27 -2.01
CA THR A 69 4.08 -11.01 -3.45
C THR A 69 3.07 -11.82 -4.27
N LEU A 70 2.95 -13.12 -4.00
CA LEU A 70 1.97 -13.98 -4.68
C LEU A 70 0.53 -13.55 -4.42
N ALA A 71 0.21 -13.06 -3.23
CA ALA A 71 -1.11 -12.53 -2.91
C ALA A 71 -1.43 -11.27 -3.72
N VAL A 72 -0.49 -10.33 -3.83
CA VAL A 72 -0.66 -9.09 -4.61
C VAL A 72 -0.70 -9.38 -6.11
N VAL A 73 0.27 -10.12 -6.64
CA VAL A 73 0.33 -10.49 -8.07
C VAL A 73 -0.87 -11.36 -8.45
N GLY A 74 -1.11 -12.43 -7.68
CA GLY A 74 -2.20 -13.36 -7.93
C GLY A 74 -3.58 -12.70 -7.82
N GLY A 75 -3.77 -11.81 -6.83
CA GLY A 75 -5.00 -11.04 -6.69
C GLY A 75 -5.26 -10.12 -7.88
N THR A 76 -4.22 -9.42 -8.34
CA THR A 76 -4.31 -8.54 -9.53
C THR A 76 -4.61 -9.36 -10.78
N LEU A 77 -3.87 -10.45 -11.03
CA LEU A 77 -4.09 -11.31 -12.21
C LEU A 77 -5.45 -12.02 -12.16
N LEU A 78 -5.91 -12.43 -10.97
CA LEU A 78 -7.26 -12.98 -10.79
C LEU A 78 -8.32 -11.95 -11.14
N SER A 79 -8.14 -10.69 -10.75
CA SER A 79 -9.09 -9.61 -11.09
C SER A 79 -9.16 -9.39 -12.60
N VAL A 80 -8.01 -9.41 -13.29
CA VAL A 80 -7.97 -9.34 -14.76
C VAL A 80 -8.65 -10.56 -15.38
N LEU A 81 -8.43 -11.77 -14.85
CA LEU A 81 -9.05 -12.98 -15.36
C LEU A 81 -10.58 -12.95 -15.21
N ILE A 82 -11.08 -12.52 -14.04
CA ILE A 82 -12.53 -12.39 -13.82
C ILE A 82 -13.13 -11.40 -14.82
N LEU A 83 -12.48 -10.25 -15.01
CA LEU A 83 -12.93 -9.24 -15.97
C LEU A 83 -12.89 -9.77 -17.41
N SER A 84 -11.82 -10.44 -17.80
CA SER A 84 -11.65 -11.07 -19.11
C SER A 84 -12.81 -12.02 -19.44
N VAL A 85 -13.19 -12.86 -18.48
CA VAL A 85 -14.32 -13.78 -18.61
C VAL A 85 -15.66 -13.04 -18.68
N ALA A 86 -15.85 -12.04 -17.81
CA ALA A 86 -17.10 -11.26 -17.77
C ALA A 86 -17.34 -10.48 -19.06
N GLU A 87 -16.31 -9.86 -19.61
CA GLU A 87 -16.39 -9.07 -20.85
C GLU A 87 -16.20 -9.89 -22.13
N LYS A 88 -15.90 -11.19 -22.01
CA LYS A 88 -15.57 -12.08 -23.15
C LYS A 88 -14.43 -11.51 -24.03
N LYS A 89 -13.46 -10.88 -23.39
CA LYS A 89 -12.25 -10.32 -24.03
C LYS A 89 -11.04 -11.19 -23.74
N CYS A 90 -10.03 -11.13 -24.61
CA CYS A 90 -8.78 -11.83 -24.37
C CYS A 90 -8.09 -11.27 -23.11
N PHE A 91 -7.54 -12.14 -22.27
CA PHE A 91 -6.81 -11.76 -21.06
C PHE A 91 -5.68 -10.74 -21.32
N SER A 92 -4.97 -10.90 -22.44
CA SER A 92 -3.89 -9.99 -22.84
C SER A 92 -4.37 -8.58 -23.19
N SER A 93 -5.64 -8.37 -23.54
CA SER A 93 -6.18 -7.07 -23.91
C SER A 93 -6.26 -6.08 -22.75
N PHE A 94 -6.17 -6.58 -21.51
CA PHE A 94 -6.16 -5.76 -20.30
C PHE A 94 -4.74 -5.34 -19.87
N PHE A 95 -3.74 -5.64 -20.70
CA PHE A 95 -2.38 -5.17 -20.48
C PHE A 95 -1.98 -4.17 -21.56
N ARG A 96 -1.18 -3.21 -21.13
CA ARG A 96 -0.60 -2.19 -22.02
C ARG A 96 0.92 -2.17 -21.89
N ALA A 97 1.61 -1.71 -22.90
CA ALA A 97 3.00 -1.35 -22.76
C ALA A 97 3.14 -0.25 -21.71
N GLY A 98 4.13 -0.36 -20.85
CA GLY A 98 4.43 0.69 -19.88
C GLY A 98 4.74 2.01 -20.61
N MET A 99 4.41 3.15 -19.97
CA MET A 99 4.68 4.49 -20.53
C MET A 99 6.18 4.75 -20.74
N TYR A 100 7.02 4.04 -20.01
CA TYR A 100 8.50 4.15 -20.03
C TYR A 100 9.14 2.79 -20.30
N SER A 101 10.46 2.80 -20.60
CA SER A 101 11.24 1.57 -20.64
C SER A 101 11.13 0.81 -19.31
N LEU A 102 11.28 -0.51 -19.37
CA LEU A 102 11.16 -1.37 -18.18
C LEU A 102 12.06 -0.93 -17.00
N PRO A 103 13.36 -0.59 -17.21
CA PRO A 103 14.21 -0.09 -16.14
C PRO A 103 13.69 1.23 -15.53
N MET A 104 13.21 2.16 -16.35
CA MET A 104 12.67 3.43 -15.87
C MET A 104 11.36 3.21 -15.10
N THR A 105 10.47 2.35 -15.59
CA THR A 105 9.23 1.97 -14.89
C THR A 105 9.56 1.37 -13.53
N PHE A 106 10.57 0.50 -13.44
CA PHE A 106 11.04 -0.08 -12.18
C PHE A 106 11.50 1.02 -11.21
N ILE A 107 12.42 1.88 -11.64
CA ILE A 107 12.96 2.97 -10.79
C ILE A 107 11.83 3.89 -10.30
N LEU A 108 10.95 4.32 -11.21
CA LEU A 108 9.84 5.19 -10.86
C LEU A 108 8.85 4.50 -9.89
N SER A 109 8.57 3.22 -10.07
CA SER A 109 7.68 2.48 -9.16
C SER A 109 8.26 2.29 -7.77
N VAL A 110 9.59 2.26 -7.61
CA VAL A 110 10.26 2.27 -6.30
C VAL A 110 10.20 3.66 -5.67
N LEU A 111 10.45 4.71 -6.46
CA LEU A 111 10.54 6.09 -5.95
C LEU A 111 9.18 6.75 -5.72
N SER A 112 8.16 6.39 -6.52
CA SER A 112 6.83 7.03 -6.49
C SER A 112 5.90 6.37 -5.48
N GLY A 113 6.21 6.42 -4.21
CA GLY A 113 5.38 5.87 -3.13
C GLY A 113 6.19 5.00 -2.18
N PRO A 114 6.63 3.79 -2.55
CA PRO A 114 7.21 2.83 -1.61
C PRO A 114 8.31 3.40 -0.71
N THR A 115 9.29 4.09 -1.28
CA THR A 115 10.39 4.68 -0.49
C THR A 115 10.02 6.02 0.13
N GLY A 116 9.12 6.77 -0.50
CA GLY A 116 8.69 8.09 -0.04
C GLY A 116 7.58 8.09 1.01
N GLU A 117 6.82 7.01 1.08
CA GLU A 117 5.63 6.92 1.93
C GLU A 117 5.84 6.07 3.17
N GLU A 118 6.52 4.94 3.05
CA GLU A 118 6.46 3.87 4.05
C GLU A 118 7.13 4.23 5.37
N SER A 119 8.12 5.13 5.40
CA SER A 119 8.70 5.63 6.66
C SER A 119 7.65 6.38 7.50
N GLY A 120 6.80 7.19 6.86
CA GLY A 120 5.72 7.90 7.54
C GLY A 120 4.57 6.97 7.91
N TRP A 121 4.08 6.18 6.95
CA TRP A 121 2.91 5.33 7.16
C TRP A 121 3.22 4.12 8.04
N ARG A 122 4.13 3.23 7.61
CA ARG A 122 4.36 1.94 8.30
C ARG A 122 5.49 2.02 9.31
N GLY A 123 6.47 2.89 9.11
CA GLY A 123 7.53 3.12 10.08
C GLY A 123 7.03 3.85 11.34
N TYR A 124 6.17 4.86 11.16
CA TYR A 124 5.68 5.67 12.29
C TYR A 124 4.20 5.47 12.59
N LEU A 125 3.30 5.90 11.70
CA LEU A 125 1.86 6.03 11.99
C LEU A 125 1.20 4.69 12.33
N ARG A 126 1.61 3.58 11.72
CA ARG A 126 1.11 2.24 12.05
C ARG A 126 1.21 1.95 13.54
N ASN A 127 2.38 2.18 14.14
CA ASN A 127 2.61 1.87 15.55
C ASN A 127 1.73 2.72 16.48
N GLU A 128 1.59 4.01 16.17
CA GLU A 128 0.74 4.93 16.95
C GLU A 128 -0.75 4.53 16.88
N LEU A 129 -1.20 4.08 15.70
CA LEU A 129 -2.58 3.62 15.52
C LEU A 129 -2.83 2.24 16.16
N ASP A 130 -1.84 1.33 16.10
CA ASP A 130 -1.90 0.03 16.77
C ASP A 130 -2.01 0.18 18.28
N GLU A 131 -1.23 1.09 18.87
CA GLU A 131 -1.29 1.38 20.32
C GLU A 131 -2.62 1.99 20.73
N ARG A 132 -3.18 2.88 19.91
CA ARG A 132 -4.39 3.60 20.25
C ARG A 132 -5.69 2.82 19.98
N TYR A 133 -5.76 2.08 18.89
CA TYR A 133 -7.01 1.45 18.41
C TYR A 133 -6.93 -0.08 18.34
N GLY A 134 -5.78 -0.66 18.68
CA GLY A 134 -5.49 -2.07 18.45
C GLY A 134 -5.17 -2.37 16.98
N PHE A 135 -4.54 -3.50 16.76
CA PHE A 135 -3.96 -3.88 15.47
C PHE A 135 -4.92 -3.79 14.27
N ILE A 136 -6.15 -4.30 14.43
CA ILE A 136 -7.10 -4.36 13.29
C ILE A 136 -7.66 -2.99 12.97
N ASN A 137 -8.21 -2.33 14.00
CA ASN A 137 -8.79 -1.00 13.80
C ASN A 137 -7.71 -0.01 13.36
N GLY A 138 -6.50 -0.09 13.95
CA GLY A 138 -5.34 0.69 13.54
C GLY A 138 -4.98 0.47 12.07
N SER A 139 -4.99 -0.78 11.60
CA SER A 139 -4.72 -1.11 10.20
C SER A 139 -5.80 -0.58 9.25
N ILE A 140 -7.07 -0.66 9.63
CA ILE A 140 -8.19 -0.12 8.85
C ILE A 140 -8.10 1.41 8.78
N VAL A 141 -7.91 2.07 9.92
CA VAL A 141 -7.77 3.53 9.99
C VAL A 141 -6.59 3.99 9.14
N LEU A 142 -5.43 3.31 9.25
CA LEU A 142 -4.27 3.63 8.43
C LEU A 142 -4.58 3.51 6.93
N GLY A 143 -5.24 2.43 6.52
CA GLY A 143 -5.59 2.20 5.11
C GLY A 143 -6.56 3.24 4.57
N VAL A 144 -7.58 3.61 5.35
CA VAL A 144 -8.55 4.67 5.00
C VAL A 144 -7.85 6.03 4.89
N VAL A 145 -7.02 6.39 5.88
CA VAL A 145 -6.24 7.65 5.84
C VAL A 145 -5.30 7.67 4.65
N TRP A 146 -4.65 6.57 4.36
CA TRP A 146 -3.76 6.44 3.20
C TRP A 146 -4.52 6.55 1.87
N ALA A 147 -5.70 5.96 1.77
CA ALA A 147 -6.56 6.14 0.60
C ALA A 147 -6.98 7.61 0.41
N PHE A 148 -7.46 8.27 1.46
CA PHE A 148 -7.86 9.67 1.37
C PHE A 148 -6.68 10.63 1.15
N TRP A 149 -5.46 10.25 1.50
CA TRP A 149 -4.29 11.03 1.11
C TRP A 149 -4.12 11.11 -0.41
N HIS A 150 -4.60 10.11 -1.17
CA HIS A 150 -4.62 10.12 -2.64
C HIS A 150 -5.79 10.91 -3.26
N THR A 151 -6.64 11.57 -2.47
CA THR A 151 -7.86 12.23 -2.97
C THR A 151 -7.61 13.13 -4.18
N VAL A 152 -6.51 13.89 -4.19
CA VAL A 152 -6.20 14.80 -5.32
C VAL A 152 -5.99 14.01 -6.61
N LEU A 153 -5.36 12.84 -6.54
CA LEU A 153 -5.13 11.98 -7.71
C LEU A 153 -6.43 11.44 -8.29
N TRP A 154 -7.47 11.25 -7.47
CA TRP A 154 -8.77 10.81 -7.96
C TRP A 154 -9.43 11.80 -8.93
N PHE A 155 -9.10 13.09 -8.82
CA PHE A 155 -9.67 14.15 -9.64
C PHE A 155 -8.72 14.66 -10.74
N VAL A 156 -7.42 14.47 -10.58
CA VAL A 156 -6.40 15.06 -11.47
C VAL A 156 -5.75 14.02 -12.38
N ASP A 157 -5.60 12.78 -11.90
CA ASP A 157 -4.85 11.70 -12.59
C ASP A 157 -5.74 10.50 -12.95
N SER A 158 -7.05 10.59 -12.71
CA SER A 158 -7.99 9.53 -13.10
C SER A 158 -8.80 9.93 -14.32
N ASP A 159 -9.05 8.96 -15.20
CA ASP A 159 -9.95 9.13 -16.36
C ASP A 159 -11.44 9.00 -15.98
N PHE A 160 -11.74 8.83 -14.66
CA PHE A 160 -13.10 8.59 -14.19
C PHE A 160 -13.81 9.88 -13.78
N THR A 161 -14.96 10.13 -14.40
CA THR A 161 -15.79 11.31 -14.16
C THR A 161 -17.28 10.92 -14.07
N GLY A 162 -18.12 11.83 -13.61
CA GLY A 162 -19.56 11.60 -13.52
C GLY A 162 -19.91 10.38 -12.66
N SER A 163 -20.74 9.48 -13.18
CA SER A 163 -21.23 8.30 -12.45
C SER A 163 -20.16 7.24 -12.16
N SER A 164 -19.04 7.22 -12.88
CA SER A 164 -17.95 6.28 -12.66
C SER A 164 -17.00 6.69 -11.54
N LEU A 165 -17.01 7.97 -11.14
CA LEU A 165 -16.08 8.49 -10.11
C LEU A 165 -16.37 7.89 -8.73
N ILE A 166 -17.64 7.77 -8.34
CA ILE A 166 -18.02 7.25 -7.01
C ILE A 166 -17.56 5.78 -6.83
N PRO A 167 -17.91 4.83 -7.74
CA PRO A 167 -17.42 3.46 -7.61
C PRO A 167 -15.88 3.38 -7.70
N TYR A 168 -15.21 4.25 -8.46
CA TYR A 168 -13.76 4.34 -8.49
C TYR A 168 -13.19 4.72 -7.13
N ILE A 169 -13.69 5.77 -6.48
CA ILE A 169 -13.26 6.21 -5.15
C ILE A 169 -13.47 5.09 -4.11
N ILE A 170 -14.67 4.49 -4.08
CA ILE A 170 -14.98 3.40 -3.14
C ILE A 170 -14.02 2.23 -3.34
N SER A 171 -13.79 1.82 -4.59
CA SER A 171 -12.87 0.72 -4.91
C SER A 171 -11.45 1.03 -4.47
N ASN A 172 -10.96 2.26 -4.68
CA ASN A 172 -9.64 2.67 -4.21
C ASN A 172 -9.52 2.63 -2.69
N VAL A 173 -10.52 3.12 -1.95
CA VAL A 173 -10.53 3.07 -0.48
C VAL A 173 -10.45 1.61 -0.01
N VAL A 174 -11.22 0.71 -0.62
CA VAL A 174 -11.19 -0.72 -0.27
C VAL A 174 -9.85 -1.37 -0.62
N VAL A 175 -9.30 -1.12 -1.80
CA VAL A 175 -7.99 -1.67 -2.23
C VAL A 175 -6.87 -1.19 -1.33
N MET A 176 -6.78 0.11 -1.07
CA MET A 176 -5.72 0.69 -0.22
C MET A 176 -5.82 0.18 1.22
N THR A 177 -7.05 0.06 1.76
CA THR A 177 -7.27 -0.48 3.11
C THR A 177 -6.87 -1.97 3.16
N SER A 178 -7.22 -2.74 2.15
CA SER A 178 -6.86 -4.15 2.05
C SER A 178 -5.34 -4.33 1.94
N LEU A 179 -4.69 -3.53 1.12
CA LEU A 179 -3.24 -3.55 0.96
C LEU A 179 -2.53 -3.14 2.27
N ALA A 180 -3.05 -2.14 2.99
CA ALA A 180 -2.55 -1.75 4.31
C ALA A 180 -2.64 -2.91 5.32
N ILE A 181 -3.75 -3.65 5.34
CA ILE A 181 -3.92 -4.84 6.18
C ILE A 181 -2.89 -5.92 5.82
N ILE A 182 -2.73 -6.24 4.53
CA ILE A 182 -1.75 -7.23 4.06
C ILE A 182 -0.34 -6.86 4.51
N MET A 183 0.06 -5.59 4.32
CA MET A 183 1.36 -5.07 4.76
C MET A 183 1.53 -5.16 6.28
N ASN A 184 0.53 -4.71 7.04
CA ASN A 184 0.61 -4.65 8.49
C ASN A 184 0.65 -6.07 9.12
N VAL A 185 -0.12 -7.04 8.59
CA VAL A 185 -0.03 -8.45 9.00
C VAL A 185 1.36 -9.03 8.68
N THR A 186 1.93 -8.67 7.54
CA THR A 186 3.29 -9.10 7.16
C THR A 186 4.33 -8.51 8.11
N LEU A 187 4.24 -7.20 8.40
CA LEU A 187 5.11 -6.51 9.36
C LEU A 187 4.96 -7.04 10.79
N LYS A 188 3.77 -7.45 11.21
CA LYS A 188 3.56 -8.05 12.54
C LYS A 188 4.31 -9.39 12.72
N ARG A 189 4.68 -10.02 11.61
CA ARG A 189 5.40 -11.31 11.58
C ARG A 189 6.88 -11.19 11.28
N SER A 190 7.29 -10.12 10.64
CA SER A 190 8.67 -9.79 10.28
C SER A 190 8.77 -8.27 10.26
N ASP A 191 9.09 -7.67 11.42
CA ASP A 191 9.07 -6.22 11.64
C ASP A 191 10.26 -5.54 10.97
N ASN A 192 10.30 -5.66 9.65
CA ASN A 192 11.27 -5.01 8.79
C ASN A 192 10.55 -4.17 7.75
N LEU A 193 10.79 -2.87 7.76
CA LEU A 193 10.12 -1.89 6.90
C LEU A 193 10.26 -2.21 5.40
N PHE A 194 11.31 -2.93 5.01
CA PHE A 194 11.50 -3.40 3.65
C PHE A 194 10.31 -4.23 3.14
N ASN A 195 9.64 -5.00 4.02
CA ASN A 195 8.46 -5.78 3.61
C ASN A 195 7.33 -4.89 3.08
N ALA A 196 7.08 -3.75 3.74
CA ALA A 196 6.06 -2.80 3.28
C ALA A 196 6.48 -2.12 1.99
N ILE A 197 7.73 -1.65 1.91
CA ILE A 197 8.31 -1.04 0.71
C ILE A 197 8.20 -1.99 -0.48
N TRP A 198 8.52 -3.27 -0.29
CA TRP A 198 8.45 -4.27 -1.35
C TRP A 198 7.02 -4.55 -1.81
N ILE A 199 6.09 -4.77 -0.88
CA ILE A 199 4.68 -5.05 -1.22
C ILE A 199 4.07 -3.88 -1.97
N HIS A 200 4.31 -2.66 -1.51
CA HIS A 200 3.87 -1.43 -2.18
C HIS A 200 4.49 -1.29 -3.57
N PHE A 201 5.79 -1.54 -3.69
CA PHE A 201 6.47 -1.54 -4.99
C PHE A 201 5.85 -2.54 -5.96
N VAL A 202 5.63 -3.78 -5.55
CA VAL A 202 5.03 -4.81 -6.41
C VAL A 202 3.66 -4.38 -6.92
N PHE A 203 2.83 -3.81 -6.04
CA PHE A 203 1.52 -3.28 -6.42
C PHE A 203 1.65 -2.16 -7.47
N ASN A 204 2.45 -1.13 -7.20
CA ASN A 204 2.64 0.01 -8.10
C ASN A 204 3.24 -0.41 -9.45
N PHE A 205 4.22 -1.31 -9.43
CA PHE A 205 4.87 -1.80 -10.63
C PHE A 205 3.91 -2.54 -11.57
N LEU A 206 3.09 -3.45 -11.01
CA LEU A 206 2.07 -4.16 -11.79
C LEU A 206 1.06 -3.19 -12.39
N TYR A 207 0.68 -2.18 -11.63
CA TYR A 207 -0.31 -1.20 -12.06
C TYR A 207 0.09 -0.41 -13.30
N CYS A 208 1.39 -0.20 -13.51
CA CYS A 208 1.91 0.49 -14.69
C CYS A 208 1.60 -0.22 -16.02
N PHE A 209 1.32 -1.52 -15.97
CA PHE A 209 1.08 -2.34 -17.17
C PHE A 209 -0.39 -2.70 -17.37
N LEU A 210 -1.31 -2.18 -16.56
CA LEU A 210 -2.72 -2.51 -16.65
C LEU A 210 -3.48 -1.44 -17.46
N ALA A 211 -4.33 -1.89 -18.37
CA ALA A 211 -5.36 -1.09 -19.01
C ALA A 211 -6.66 -1.27 -18.22
N ALA A 212 -6.86 -0.44 -17.20
CA ALA A 212 -7.92 -0.61 -16.21
C ALA A 212 -9.14 0.26 -16.57
N ASP A 213 -10.33 -0.36 -16.60
CA ASP A 213 -11.62 0.32 -16.60
C ASP A 213 -12.25 0.32 -15.20
N ILE A 214 -13.44 0.85 -15.06
CA ILE A 214 -14.12 0.92 -13.76
C ILE A 214 -14.44 -0.46 -13.19
N TRP A 215 -14.78 -1.43 -14.01
CA TRP A 215 -15.11 -2.77 -13.56
C TRP A 215 -13.89 -3.52 -13.05
N PHE A 216 -12.71 -3.25 -13.65
CA PHE A 216 -11.46 -3.75 -13.09
C PHE A 216 -11.26 -3.30 -11.64
N TYR A 217 -11.47 -2.02 -11.34
CA TYR A 217 -11.32 -1.50 -9.96
C TYR A 217 -12.32 -2.11 -9.00
N VAL A 218 -13.57 -2.28 -9.43
CA VAL A 218 -14.61 -2.92 -8.61
C VAL A 218 -14.22 -4.36 -8.30
N ILE A 219 -13.84 -5.15 -9.29
CA ILE A 219 -13.42 -6.55 -9.10
C ILE A 219 -12.15 -6.61 -8.23
N LEU A 220 -11.16 -5.76 -8.49
CA LEU A 220 -9.92 -5.67 -7.72
C LEU A 220 -10.22 -5.43 -6.24
N SER A 221 -11.16 -4.52 -5.94
CA SER A 221 -11.53 -4.19 -4.56
C SER A 221 -12.13 -5.40 -3.82
N VAL A 222 -12.99 -6.17 -4.45
CA VAL A 222 -13.58 -7.39 -3.88
C VAL A 222 -12.51 -8.48 -3.66
N VAL A 223 -11.63 -8.68 -4.65
CA VAL A 223 -10.55 -9.67 -4.55
C VAL A 223 -9.58 -9.29 -3.44
N TYR A 224 -9.14 -8.02 -3.36
CA TYR A 224 -8.21 -7.59 -2.33
C TYR A 224 -8.83 -7.59 -0.94
N ALA A 225 -10.11 -7.24 -0.79
CA ALA A 225 -10.83 -7.36 0.47
C ALA A 225 -10.89 -8.83 0.94
N SER A 226 -11.12 -9.77 0.02
CA SER A 226 -11.11 -11.21 0.32
C SER A 226 -9.73 -11.70 0.76
N ILE A 227 -8.67 -11.26 0.08
CA ILE A 227 -7.28 -11.57 0.47
C ILE A 227 -6.96 -10.99 1.85
N ALA A 228 -7.31 -9.73 2.10
CA ALA A 228 -7.08 -9.08 3.40
C ALA A 228 -7.81 -9.81 4.53
N LEU A 229 -9.05 -10.25 4.29
CA LEU A 229 -9.81 -11.07 5.24
C LEU A 229 -9.09 -12.41 5.53
N CYS A 230 -8.58 -13.09 4.50
CA CYS A 230 -7.79 -14.31 4.68
C CYS A 230 -6.53 -14.04 5.54
N TYR A 231 -5.83 -12.93 5.31
CA TYR A 231 -4.67 -12.53 6.12
C TYR A 231 -5.04 -12.32 7.59
N LEU A 232 -6.16 -11.65 7.87
CA LEU A 232 -6.67 -11.45 9.24
C LEU A 232 -7.05 -12.78 9.90
N LEU A 233 -7.73 -13.68 9.20
CA LEU A 233 -8.10 -15.00 9.72
C LEU A 233 -6.87 -15.84 10.07
N ILE A 234 -5.83 -15.81 9.22
CA ILE A 234 -4.56 -16.50 9.49
C ILE A 234 -3.85 -15.88 10.68
N TYR A 235 -3.90 -14.55 10.82
CA TYR A 235 -3.33 -13.84 11.95
C TYR A 235 -3.99 -14.27 13.27
N TYR A 236 -5.32 -14.30 13.34
CA TYR A 236 -6.06 -14.72 14.51
C TYR A 236 -5.86 -16.19 14.91
N LYS A 237 -5.89 -17.08 13.91
CA LYS A 237 -5.68 -18.52 14.20
C LYS A 237 -4.33 -18.77 14.85
N LYS A 238 -3.29 -18.07 14.42
CA LYS A 238 -1.95 -18.22 14.96
C LYS A 238 -1.86 -17.65 16.39
N GLY A 239 -2.39 -16.45 16.63
CA GLY A 239 -2.42 -15.85 17.97
C GLY A 239 -3.16 -16.72 18.99
N ASN A 240 -4.31 -17.29 18.60
CA ASN A 240 -5.06 -18.19 19.50
C ASN A 240 -4.32 -19.51 19.77
N ARG A 241 -3.52 -20.01 18.83
CA ARG A 241 -2.69 -21.20 19.04
C ARG A 241 -1.57 -20.93 20.05
N GLU A 242 -0.86 -19.83 19.90
CA GLU A 242 0.22 -19.43 20.82
C GLU A 242 -0.28 -19.23 22.24
N ILE A 243 -1.48 -18.64 22.42
CA ILE A 243 -2.13 -18.49 23.74
C ILE A 243 -2.50 -19.86 24.33
N LYS A 244 -3.01 -20.79 23.51
CA LYS A 244 -3.37 -22.12 23.98
C LYS A 244 -2.16 -22.94 24.40
N GLU A 245 -1.08 -22.87 23.64
CA GLU A 245 0.18 -23.57 23.93
C GLU A 245 0.83 -23.01 25.22
N SER A 246 0.81 -21.69 25.43
CA SER A 246 1.32 -21.08 26.65
C SER A 246 0.53 -21.49 27.90
N ARG A 247 -0.80 -21.61 27.82
CA ARG A 247 -1.64 -22.07 28.92
C ARG A 247 -1.40 -23.55 29.27
N ILE A 248 -1.19 -24.41 28.28
CA ILE A 248 -0.87 -25.81 28.50
C ILE A 248 0.48 -25.96 29.22
N ASN A 249 1.49 -25.22 28.78
CA ASN A 249 2.81 -25.25 29.41
C ASN A 249 2.79 -24.78 30.88
N ILE A 250 1.98 -23.80 31.22
CA ILE A 250 1.82 -23.32 32.60
C ILE A 250 1.11 -24.39 33.47
N SER A 251 0.12 -25.10 32.89
CA SER A 251 -0.60 -26.15 33.64
C SER A 251 0.19 -27.44 33.85
N CYS A 252 1.27 -27.65 33.09
CA CYS A 252 2.18 -28.81 33.26
C CYS A 252 3.33 -28.56 34.24
N THR A 253 3.49 -27.33 34.71
CA THR A 253 4.55 -26.94 35.68
C THR A 253 4.08 -26.84 37.13
N HIS A 254 2.84 -27.21 37.40
CA HIS A 254 2.24 -27.40 38.73
C HIS A 254 1.80 -28.84 38.91
#